data_ec64bb9950d0abbea4a3f7e9750ec42b
#
_entry.id   ec64bb9950d0abbea4a3f7e9750ec42b
#
_cell.length_a   1.000
_cell.length_b   1.000
_cell.length_c   1.000
_cell.angle_alpha   90.00
_cell.angle_beta   90.00
_cell.angle_gamma   90.00
#
_symmetry.space_group_name_H-M   'P 1'
#
loop_
_entity.id
_entity.type
_entity.pdbx_description
1 polymer ?
#
loop_
_entity_poly.entity_id
_entity_poly.type
_entity_poly.pdbx_seq_one_letter_code
_entity_poly.pdbx_strand_id
1 'polypeptide(L)' 'MRKTKEDAELTKQNLLEAAFQLFLENGYDRTSLEQICQLAQVTRGAAYWHFKNKYEIFENTVIETLNRIHAAVV' A
#
# COMPACT_ATOMS: atom_id res chain seq x y z
N MET A 1 9.01 -20.83 -7.44
CA MET A 1 7.73 -20.97 -6.73
C MET A 1 6.68 -20.06 -7.35
N ARG A 2 5.49 -20.58 -7.54
CA ARG A 2 4.42 -19.83 -8.17
C ARG A 2 3.66 -19.01 -7.13
N LYS A 3 3.37 -17.75 -7.46
CA LYS A 3 2.58 -16.90 -6.57
C LYS A 3 1.11 -17.30 -6.63
N THR A 4 0.50 -17.36 -5.47
CA THR A 4 -0.92 -17.64 -5.35
C THR A 4 -1.69 -16.33 -5.21
N LYS A 5 -3.01 -16.42 -5.26
CA LYS A 5 -3.88 -15.29 -5.01
C LYS A 5 -3.62 -14.71 -3.61
N GLU A 6 -3.37 -15.57 -2.63
CA GLU A 6 -3.09 -15.15 -1.27
C GLU A 6 -1.79 -14.37 -1.19
N ASP A 7 -0.76 -14.80 -1.93
CA ASP A 7 0.52 -14.09 -1.96
C ASP A 7 0.36 -12.69 -2.56
N ALA A 8 -0.45 -12.56 -3.60
CA ALA A 8 -0.72 -11.28 -4.23
C ALA A 8 -1.45 -10.35 -3.27
N GLU A 9 -2.43 -10.87 -2.53
CA GLU A 9 -3.15 -10.08 -1.53
C GLU A 9 -2.23 -9.60 -0.42
N LEU A 10 -1.33 -10.47 0.05
CA LEU A 10 -0.38 -10.11 1.08
C LEU A 10 0.56 -9.01 0.60
N THR A 11 1.05 -9.13 -0.63
CA THR A 11 1.91 -8.10 -1.22
C THR A 11 1.20 -6.77 -1.29
N LYS A 12 -0.06 -6.76 -1.70
CA LYS A 12 -0.86 -5.55 -1.78
C LYS A 12 -1.02 -4.93 -0.39
N GLN A 13 -1.33 -5.74 0.61
CA GLN A 13 -1.50 -5.24 1.98
C GLN A 13 -0.20 -4.68 2.53
N ASN A 14 0.92 -5.34 2.27
CA ASN A 14 2.22 -4.84 2.70
C ASN A 14 2.52 -3.47 2.08
N LEU A 15 2.18 -3.28 0.82
CA LEU A 15 2.36 -2.00 0.15
C LEU A 15 1.50 -0.91 0.79
N LEU A 16 0.25 -1.23 1.08
CA LEU A 16 -0.66 -0.26 1.68
C LEU A 16 -0.23 0.12 3.09
N GLU A 17 0.22 -0.84 3.88
CA GLU A 17 0.71 -0.57 5.23
C GLU A 17 1.97 0.30 5.21
N ALA A 18 2.92 -0.01 4.33
CA ALA A 18 4.13 0.77 4.19
C ALA A 18 3.81 2.19 3.74
N ALA A 19 2.91 2.33 2.78
CA ALA A 19 2.50 3.63 2.28
C ALA A 19 1.84 4.46 3.37
N PHE A 20 0.93 3.85 4.12
CA PHE A 20 0.24 4.54 5.19
C PHE A 20 1.23 5.09 6.22
N GLN A 21 2.17 4.24 6.63
CA GLN A 21 3.19 4.65 7.60
C GLN A 21 4.01 5.82 7.08
N LEU A 22 4.50 5.73 5.84
CA LEU A 22 5.34 6.78 5.27
C LEU A 22 4.57 8.07 5.02
N PHE A 23 3.31 7.97 4.59
CA PHE A 23 2.49 9.16 4.40
C PHE A 23 2.26 9.89 5.73
N LEU A 24 2.09 9.14 6.82
CA LEU A 24 1.93 9.75 8.13
C LEU A 24 3.23 10.40 8.62
N GLU A 25 4.36 9.75 8.36
CA GLU A 25 5.65 10.26 8.85
C GLU A 25 6.17 11.43 8.03
N ASN A 26 6.06 11.34 6.71
CA ASN A 26 6.71 12.29 5.80
C ASN A 26 5.74 13.19 5.05
N GLY A 27 4.48 12.82 5.00
CA GLY A 27 3.50 13.48 4.15
C GLY A 27 3.50 12.89 2.75
N TYR A 28 2.44 13.18 2.01
CA TYR A 28 2.25 12.61 0.68
C TYR A 28 3.36 13.01 -0.29
N ASP A 29 3.67 14.32 -0.34
CA ASP A 29 4.61 14.84 -1.33
C ASP A 29 6.03 14.32 -1.13
N ARG A 30 6.41 14.07 0.11
CA ARG A 30 7.76 13.63 0.44
C ARG A 30 7.94 12.12 0.44
N THR A 31 6.88 11.39 0.17
CA THR A 31 6.93 9.94 0.07
C THR A 31 7.01 9.53 -1.39
N SER A 32 7.99 8.71 -1.73
CA SER A 32 8.13 8.20 -3.09
C SER A 32 7.66 6.75 -3.16
N LEU A 33 7.30 6.33 -4.37
CA LEU A 33 6.95 4.92 -4.59
C LEU A 33 8.12 4.00 -4.25
N GLU A 34 9.35 4.46 -4.52
CA GLU A 34 10.54 3.68 -4.18
C GLU A 34 10.64 3.43 -2.68
N GLN A 35 10.40 4.45 -1.87
CA GLN A 35 10.44 4.31 -0.42
C GLN A 35 9.38 3.33 0.06
N ILE A 36 8.20 3.39 -0.53
CA ILE A 36 7.12 2.47 -0.17
C ILE A 36 7.52 1.04 -0.50
N CYS A 37 8.07 0.82 -1.69
CA CYS A 37 8.52 -0.51 -2.10
C CYS A 37 9.62 -1.05 -1.19
N GLN A 38 10.57 -0.20 -0.81
CA GLN A 38 11.65 -0.62 0.08
C GLN A 38 11.12 -1.04 1.44
N LEU A 39 10.25 -0.24 2.01
CA LEU A 39 9.70 -0.55 3.33
C LEU A 39 8.84 -1.82 3.28
N ALA A 40 8.08 -2.00 2.21
CA ALA A 40 7.22 -3.17 2.04
C ALA A 40 8.02 -4.41 1.62
N GLN A 41 9.27 -4.24 1.23
CA GLN A 41 10.11 -5.32 0.68
C GLN A 41 9.50 -5.93 -0.57
N VAL A 42 9.04 -5.05 -1.45
CA VAL A 42 8.39 -5.42 -2.69
C VAL A 42 9.16 -4.75 -3.85
N THR A 43 9.29 -5.45 -4.96
CA THR A 43 9.94 -4.87 -6.13
C THR A 43 9.03 -3.84 -6.79
N ARG A 44 9.62 -2.91 -7.56
CA ARG A 44 8.84 -1.93 -8.30
C ARG A 44 7.87 -2.57 -9.27
N GLY A 45 8.34 -3.62 -9.97
CA GLY A 45 7.48 -4.34 -10.90
C GLY A 45 6.24 -4.91 -10.23
N ALA A 46 6.43 -5.52 -9.05
CA ALA A 46 5.30 -6.06 -8.31
C ALA A 46 4.36 -4.96 -7.85
N ALA A 47 4.92 -3.82 -7.41
CA ALA A 47 4.11 -2.69 -6.99
C ALA A 47 3.26 -2.15 -8.14
N TYR A 48 3.85 -2.00 -9.32
CA TYR A 48 3.12 -1.51 -10.49
C TYR A 48 2.05 -2.48 -10.97
N TRP A 49 2.21 -3.74 -10.64
CA TRP A 49 1.16 -4.72 -10.95
C TRP A 49 -0.11 -4.44 -10.15
N HIS A 50 0.05 -3.94 -8.91
CA HIS A 50 -1.09 -3.64 -8.04
C HIS A 50 -1.60 -2.21 -8.19
N PHE A 51 -0.69 -1.26 -8.37
CA PHE A 51 -1.04 0.17 -8.38
C PHE A 51 -0.27 0.88 -9.48
N LYS A 52 -0.96 1.75 -10.21
CA LYS A 52 -0.35 2.48 -11.31
C LYS A 52 0.64 3.54 -10.86
N ASN A 53 0.36 4.16 -9.72
CA ASN A 53 1.16 5.28 -9.23
C ASN A 53 0.93 5.49 -7.74
N LYS A 54 1.66 6.44 -7.18
CA LYS A 54 1.58 6.78 -5.76
C LYS A 54 0.17 7.21 -5.35
N TYR A 55 -0.50 7.95 -6.21
CA TYR A 55 -1.83 8.44 -5.89
C TYR A 55 -2.83 7.29 -5.72
N GLU A 56 -2.72 6.30 -6.57
CA GLU A 56 -3.61 5.13 -6.48
C GLU A 56 -3.39 4.38 -5.17
N ILE A 57 -2.13 4.29 -4.73
CA ILE A 57 -1.83 3.71 -3.42
C ILE A 57 -2.46 4.55 -2.31
N PHE A 58 -2.34 5.88 -2.42
CA PHE A 58 -2.91 6.79 -1.44
C PHE A 58 -4.43 6.62 -1.35
N GLU A 59 -5.11 6.59 -2.48
CA GLU A 59 -6.56 6.38 -2.50
C GLU A 59 -6.95 5.09 -1.78
N ASN A 60 -6.20 4.02 -2.03
CA ASN A 60 -6.50 2.74 -1.41
C ASN A 60 -6.23 2.74 0.09
N THR A 61 -5.21 3.46 0.56
CA THR A 61 -4.99 3.57 1.99
C THR A 61 -6.13 4.31 2.68
N VAL A 62 -6.65 5.35 2.04
CA VAL A 62 -7.80 6.10 2.58
C VAL A 62 -9.03 5.22 2.65
N ILE A 63 -9.32 4.49 1.57
CA ILE A 63 -10.48 3.61 1.53
C ILE A 63 -10.39 2.53 2.60
N GLU A 64 -9.22 1.90 2.74
CA GLU A 64 -9.00 0.87 3.75
C GLU A 64 -9.20 1.41 5.16
N THR A 65 -8.67 2.61 5.41
CA THR A 65 -8.81 3.24 6.71
C THR A 65 -10.27 3.53 7.04
N LEU A 66 -11.01 4.07 6.07
CA LEU A 66 -12.43 4.36 6.26
C LEU A 66 -13.23 3.08 6.50
N ASN A 67 -12.90 2.01 5.79
CA ASN A 67 -13.57 0.73 5.98
C ASN A 67 -13.32 0.17 7.38
N ARG A 68 -12.12 0.32 7.90
CA ARG A 68 -11.80 -0.15 9.25
C ARG A 68 -12.56 0.64 10.31
N ILE A 69 -12.64 1.96 10.13
CA ILE A 69 -13.38 2.82 11.05
C ILE A 69 -14.87 2.45 11.03
N HIS A 70 -15.41 2.26 9.85
CA HIS A 70 -16.82 1.88 9.71
C HIS A 70 -17.10 0.55 10.38
N ALA A 71 -16.22 -0.43 10.18
CA ALA A 71 -16.39 -1.75 10.80
C ALA A 71 -16.31 -1.68 12.32
N ALA A 72 -15.51 -0.76 12.84
CA ALA A 72 -15.30 -0.63 14.29
C ALA A 72 -16.50 0.00 15.00
N VAL A 73 -17.28 0.82 14.29
CA VAL A 73 -18.40 1.56 14.91
C VAL A 73 -19.77 0.95 14.63
N VAL A 74 -19.82 -0.08 13.82
CA VAL A 74 -21.10 -0.74 13.49
C VAL A 74 -21.47 -1.84 14.48
#